data_eb13db9961025b82307e56b2efc15273
#
_entry.id   eb13db9961025b82307e56b2efc15273
#
_cell.length_a   1.000
_cell.length_b   1.000
_cell.length_c   1.000
_cell.angle_alpha   90.00
_cell.angle_beta   90.00
_cell.angle_gamma   90.00
#
_symmetry.space_group_name_H-M   'P 1'
#
loop_
_entity.id
_entity.type
_entity.pdbx_description
1 polymer ?
#
loop_
_entity_poly.entity_id
_entity_poly.type
_entity_poly.pdbx_seq_one_letter_code
_entity_poly.pdbx_strand_id
1 'polypeptide(L)'
;VGAILFLTGLPISYYAAKYGLDIDLMTRGAGFGYLGSTITSLIYASFTFIFFDLEAAILALALKFTLGIPLFIGYVASSLVVIPLVVHGVSKISAFQAWTQPLCVLLHITPFVILAFVGYDIDTWTGFTGGSDAPDASRLLMLGAASGVVFSLVAQIGEQVDFLRFLPEPKTKSDKRK
;
A
#
# COMPACT_ATOMS: atom_id res chain seq x y z
N VAL A 1 -2.77 16.39 2.37
CA VAL A 1 -2.21 15.30 3.18
C VAL A 1 -1.39 14.36 2.30
N GLY A 2 -1.95 13.71 1.27
CA GLY A 2 -1.24 12.74 0.43
C GLY A 2 0.06 13.25 -0.19
N ALA A 3 0.09 14.50 -0.67
CA ALA A 3 1.32 15.11 -1.20
C ALA A 3 2.43 15.24 -0.14
N ILE A 4 2.07 15.56 1.10
CA ILE A 4 3.04 15.64 2.21
C ILE A 4 3.62 14.27 2.48
N LEU A 5 2.79 13.23 2.55
CA LEU A 5 3.22 11.86 2.77
C LEU A 5 4.15 11.36 1.64
N PHE A 6 3.81 11.66 0.39
CA PHE A 6 4.65 11.33 -0.75
C PHE A 6 6.02 12.01 -0.65
N LEU A 7 6.06 13.31 -0.34
CA LEU A 7 7.31 14.06 -0.20
C LEU A 7 8.19 13.55 0.95
N THR A 8 7.59 13.11 2.07
CA THR A 8 8.34 12.51 3.17
C THR A 8 8.92 11.14 2.84
N GLY A 9 8.27 10.39 1.95
CA GLY A 9 8.75 9.10 1.45
C GLY A 9 9.97 9.20 0.53
N LEU A 10 10.14 10.32 -0.19
CA LEU A 10 11.23 10.47 -1.17
C LEU A 10 12.64 10.30 -0.57
N PRO A 11 13.02 10.99 0.53
CA PRO A 11 14.34 10.80 1.11
C PRO A 11 14.56 9.38 1.62
N ILE A 12 13.54 8.75 2.21
CA ILE A 12 13.59 7.37 2.69
C ILE A 12 13.91 6.43 1.52
N SER A 13 13.13 6.54 0.44
CA SER A 13 13.30 5.76 -0.78
C SER A 13 14.68 5.97 -1.42
N TYR A 14 15.15 7.21 -1.47
CA TYR A 14 16.45 7.55 -2.03
C TYR A 14 17.60 6.88 -1.26
N TYR A 15 17.59 6.96 0.07
CA TYR A 15 18.64 6.36 0.88
C TYR A 15 18.58 4.82 0.88
N ALA A 16 17.39 4.24 0.88
CA ALA A 16 17.21 2.80 0.76
C ALA A 16 17.78 2.27 -0.57
N ALA A 17 17.45 2.90 -1.68
CA ALA A 17 17.92 2.52 -3.01
C ALA A 17 19.45 2.75 -3.16
N LYS A 18 19.97 3.84 -2.60
CA LYS A 18 21.39 4.20 -2.73
C LYS A 18 22.33 3.29 -1.93
N TYR A 19 21.91 2.90 -0.74
CA TYR A 19 22.77 2.17 0.19
C TYR A 19 22.36 0.71 0.40
N GLY A 20 21.27 0.25 -0.24
CA GLY A 20 20.77 -1.11 -0.07
C GLY A 20 20.33 -1.40 1.37
N LEU A 21 19.83 -0.39 2.08
CA LEU A 21 19.45 -0.51 3.49
C LEU A 21 18.01 -0.98 3.64
N ASP A 22 17.76 -1.85 4.60
CA ASP A 22 16.42 -2.16 5.09
C ASP A 22 15.96 -1.18 6.17
N ILE A 23 14.69 -1.29 6.57
CA ILE A 23 14.10 -0.38 7.56
C ILE A 23 14.77 -0.50 8.93
N ASP A 24 15.22 -1.69 9.32
CA ASP A 24 15.90 -1.93 10.59
C ASP A 24 17.25 -1.21 10.65
N LEU A 25 18.05 -1.32 9.59
CA LEU A 25 19.34 -0.63 9.49
C LEU A 25 19.17 0.89 9.41
N MET A 26 18.15 1.38 8.71
CA MET A 26 17.85 2.81 8.64
C MET A 26 17.47 3.38 10.00
N THR A 27 16.58 2.72 10.75
CA THR A 27 16.17 3.18 12.09
C THR A 27 17.32 3.10 13.08
N ARG A 28 18.16 2.07 12.98
CA ARG A 28 19.38 1.95 13.80
C ARG A 28 20.34 3.11 13.56
N GLY A 29 20.56 3.47 12.30
CA GLY A 29 21.40 4.60 11.89
C GLY A 29 20.80 5.96 12.23
N ALA A 30 19.49 6.07 12.31
CA ALA A 30 18.77 7.30 12.67
C ALA A 30 18.84 7.65 14.18
N GLY A 31 19.56 6.88 14.98
CA GLY A 31 19.78 7.17 16.40
C GLY A 31 19.00 6.30 17.39
N PHE A 32 18.13 5.39 16.91
CA PHE A 32 17.42 4.46 17.79
C PHE A 32 18.31 3.37 18.40
N GLY A 33 19.49 3.12 17.83
CA GLY A 33 20.40 2.09 18.28
C GLY A 33 19.86 0.66 18.08
N TYR A 34 20.54 -0.33 18.63
CA TYR A 34 20.17 -1.72 18.43
C TYR A 34 18.82 -2.10 19.08
N LEU A 35 18.62 -1.73 20.33
CA LEU A 35 17.37 -2.05 21.04
C LEU A 35 16.17 -1.27 20.47
N GLY A 36 16.37 0.01 20.16
CA GLY A 36 15.33 0.84 19.57
C GLY A 36 14.90 0.34 18.19
N SER A 37 15.86 -0.07 17.34
CA SER A 37 15.54 -0.63 16.03
C SER A 37 14.77 -1.95 16.13
N THR A 38 15.07 -2.80 17.11
CA THR A 38 14.30 -4.03 17.35
C THR A 38 12.86 -3.73 17.72
N ILE A 39 12.61 -2.71 18.55
CA ILE A 39 11.25 -2.29 18.93
C ILE A 39 10.51 -1.73 17.71
N THR A 40 11.15 -0.86 16.92
CA THR A 40 10.53 -0.30 15.72
C THR A 40 10.21 -1.37 14.68
N SER A 41 11.08 -2.37 14.51
CA SER A 41 10.84 -3.50 13.61
C SER A 41 9.67 -4.36 14.10
N LEU A 42 9.51 -4.57 15.41
CA LEU A 42 8.37 -5.28 15.97
C LEU A 42 7.05 -4.53 15.73
N ILE A 43 7.04 -3.21 15.93
CA ILE A 43 5.88 -2.36 15.65
C ILE A 43 5.52 -2.44 14.16
N TYR A 44 6.52 -2.33 13.29
CA TYR A 44 6.33 -2.43 11.83
C TYR A 44 5.77 -3.79 11.42
N ALA A 45 6.32 -4.89 11.93
CA ALA A 45 5.82 -6.22 11.66
C ALA A 45 4.37 -6.40 12.12
N SER A 46 4.04 -5.93 13.34
CA SER A 46 2.67 -5.98 13.86
C SER A 46 1.69 -5.22 12.96
N PHE A 47 2.09 -4.05 12.49
CA PHE A 47 1.31 -3.24 11.55
C PHE A 47 1.09 -3.99 10.23
N THR A 48 2.13 -4.60 9.66
CA THR A 48 2.04 -5.38 8.42
C THR A 48 1.07 -6.56 8.56
N PHE A 49 1.06 -7.26 9.71
CA PHE A 49 0.09 -8.32 9.97
C PHE A 49 -1.35 -7.82 10.01
N ILE A 50 -1.62 -6.66 10.64
CA ILE A 50 -2.95 -6.05 10.66
C ILE A 50 -3.43 -5.73 9.24
N PHE A 51 -2.56 -5.16 8.40
CA PHE A 51 -2.89 -4.88 7.00
C PHE A 51 -3.14 -6.15 6.19
N PHE A 52 -2.34 -7.17 6.40
CA PHE A 52 -2.55 -8.47 5.77
C PHE A 52 -3.94 -9.05 6.11
N ASP A 53 -4.36 -8.97 7.38
CA ASP A 53 -5.68 -9.43 7.80
C ASP A 53 -6.81 -8.63 7.14
N LEU A 54 -6.66 -7.31 7.00
CA LEU A 54 -7.63 -6.47 6.31
C LEU A 54 -7.74 -6.83 4.82
N GLU A 55 -6.63 -7.02 4.14
CA GLU A 55 -6.59 -7.41 2.73
C GLU A 55 -7.18 -8.82 2.52
N ALA A 56 -6.86 -9.76 3.40
CA ALA A 56 -7.43 -11.10 3.38
C ALA A 56 -8.95 -11.07 3.61
N ALA A 57 -9.45 -10.19 4.47
CA ALA A 57 -10.87 -10.00 4.70
C ALA A 57 -11.58 -9.45 3.45
N ILE A 58 -10.98 -8.47 2.77
CA ILE A 58 -11.51 -7.90 1.52
C ILE A 58 -11.56 -8.98 0.45
N LEU A 59 -10.51 -9.78 0.30
CA LEU A 59 -10.48 -10.90 -0.66
C LEU A 59 -11.53 -11.96 -0.34
N ALA A 60 -11.68 -12.33 0.93
CA ALA A 60 -12.70 -13.29 1.37
C ALA A 60 -14.13 -12.78 1.09
N LEU A 61 -14.38 -11.48 1.30
CA LEU A 61 -15.65 -10.83 0.94
C LEU A 61 -15.88 -10.84 -0.57
N ALA A 62 -14.86 -10.54 -1.36
CA ALA A 62 -14.94 -10.59 -2.82
C ALA A 62 -15.30 -12.01 -3.31
N LEU A 63 -14.65 -13.05 -2.76
CA LEU A 63 -14.97 -14.46 -3.06
C LEU A 63 -16.41 -14.83 -2.65
N LYS A 64 -16.88 -14.33 -1.52
CA LYS A 64 -18.26 -14.54 -1.08
C LYS A 64 -19.27 -13.90 -2.03
N PHE A 65 -19.05 -12.65 -2.43
CA PHE A 65 -19.99 -11.93 -3.30
C PHE A 65 -19.98 -12.42 -4.75
N THR A 66 -18.82 -12.85 -5.25
CA THR A 66 -18.69 -13.29 -6.66
C THR A 66 -18.96 -14.77 -6.87
N LEU A 67 -18.49 -15.62 -5.96
CA LEU A 67 -18.54 -17.09 -6.10
C LEU A 67 -19.46 -17.75 -5.05
N GLY A 68 -20.03 -17.03 -4.11
CA GLY A 68 -20.87 -17.56 -3.05
C GLY A 68 -20.09 -18.37 -1.99
N ILE A 69 -18.76 -18.24 -1.95
CA ILE A 69 -17.90 -19.02 -1.03
C ILE A 69 -18.10 -18.51 0.40
N PRO A 70 -18.30 -19.40 1.40
CA PRO A 70 -18.38 -18.99 2.81
C PRO A 70 -17.11 -18.25 3.25
N LEU A 71 -17.25 -17.20 4.08
CA LEU A 71 -16.15 -16.35 4.54
C LEU A 71 -14.98 -17.15 5.12
N PHE A 72 -15.28 -18.19 5.93
CA PHE A 72 -14.24 -19.02 6.52
C PHE A 72 -13.34 -19.69 5.46
N ILE A 73 -13.94 -20.22 4.40
CA ILE A 73 -13.19 -20.83 3.29
C ILE A 73 -12.43 -19.74 2.53
N GLY A 74 -13.02 -18.54 2.37
CA GLY A 74 -12.36 -17.38 1.78
C GLY A 74 -11.08 -16.97 2.51
N TYR A 75 -11.09 -16.92 3.83
CA TYR A 75 -9.90 -16.63 4.64
C TYR A 75 -8.81 -17.68 4.49
N VAL A 76 -9.17 -18.96 4.55
CA VAL A 76 -8.22 -20.06 4.36
C VAL A 76 -7.62 -20.01 2.94
N ALA A 77 -8.44 -19.80 1.92
CA ALA A 77 -8.00 -19.71 0.53
C ALA A 77 -7.04 -18.52 0.33
N SER A 78 -7.35 -17.35 0.89
CA SER A 78 -6.49 -16.15 0.83
C SER A 78 -5.12 -16.45 1.43
N SER A 79 -5.08 -17.06 2.61
CA SER A 79 -3.82 -17.39 3.28
C SER A 79 -3.01 -18.41 2.49
N LEU A 80 -3.64 -19.45 1.95
CA LEU A 80 -2.97 -20.48 1.16
C LEU A 80 -2.40 -19.94 -0.16
N VAL A 81 -3.01 -18.94 -0.77
CA VAL A 81 -2.50 -18.30 -2.00
C VAL A 81 -1.31 -17.41 -1.70
N VAL A 82 -1.33 -16.69 -0.57
CA VAL A 82 -0.28 -15.73 -0.23
C VAL A 82 0.99 -16.41 0.30
N ILE A 83 0.85 -17.48 1.10
CA ILE A 83 2.02 -18.17 1.69
C ILE A 83 3.06 -18.59 0.64
N PRO A 84 2.73 -19.25 -0.48
CA PRO A 84 3.71 -19.60 -1.50
C PRO A 84 4.44 -18.39 -2.11
N LEU A 85 3.72 -17.27 -2.31
CA LEU A 85 4.32 -16.05 -2.86
C LEU A 85 5.35 -15.48 -1.88
N VAL A 86 5.02 -15.42 -0.60
CA VAL A 86 5.92 -14.90 0.44
C VAL A 86 7.15 -15.79 0.62
N VAL A 87 6.97 -17.11 0.65
CA VAL A 87 8.07 -18.08 0.81
C VAL A 87 9.08 -18.01 -0.34
N HIS A 88 8.63 -17.72 -1.56
CA HIS A 88 9.53 -17.61 -2.72
C HIS A 88 10.24 -16.25 -2.85
N GLY A 89 9.91 -15.29 -1.97
CA GLY A 89 10.62 -14.02 -1.82
C GLY A 89 10.32 -12.97 -2.88
N VAL A 90 11.01 -11.85 -2.76
CA VAL A 90 10.76 -10.59 -3.50
C VAL A 90 10.75 -10.78 -5.02
N SER A 91 11.62 -11.63 -5.56
CA SER A 91 11.71 -11.86 -7.02
C SER A 91 10.42 -12.43 -7.60
N LYS A 92 9.77 -13.35 -6.88
CA LYS A 92 8.50 -13.94 -7.34
C LYS A 92 7.33 -12.98 -7.14
N ILE A 93 7.33 -12.23 -6.05
CA ILE A 93 6.35 -11.17 -5.79
C ILE A 93 6.43 -10.11 -6.89
N SER A 94 7.63 -9.65 -7.25
CA SER A 94 7.85 -8.67 -8.31
C SER A 94 7.39 -9.19 -9.69
N ALA A 95 7.69 -10.44 -10.03
CA ALA A 95 7.23 -11.05 -11.27
C ALA A 95 5.69 -11.18 -11.31
N PHE A 96 5.08 -11.56 -10.19
CA PHE A 96 3.62 -11.63 -10.06
C PHE A 96 2.97 -10.25 -10.22
N GLN A 97 3.53 -9.22 -9.56
CA GLN A 97 3.07 -7.84 -9.71
C GLN A 97 3.18 -7.36 -11.17
N ALA A 98 4.32 -7.58 -11.83
CA ALA A 98 4.51 -7.17 -13.21
C ALA A 98 3.48 -7.82 -14.15
N TRP A 99 3.10 -9.07 -13.90
CA TRP A 99 2.09 -9.78 -14.68
C TRP A 99 0.66 -9.30 -14.36
N THR A 100 0.34 -9.03 -13.11
CA THR A 100 -1.00 -8.61 -12.69
C THR A 100 -1.25 -7.11 -12.88
N GLN A 101 -0.20 -6.28 -12.94
CA GLN A 101 -0.32 -4.83 -13.05
C GLN A 101 -1.19 -4.34 -14.23
N PRO A 102 -1.05 -4.87 -15.45
CA PRO A 102 -1.93 -4.46 -16.55
C PRO A 102 -3.41 -4.73 -16.27
N LEU A 103 -3.71 -5.88 -15.64
CA LEU A 103 -5.08 -6.23 -15.24
C LEU A 103 -5.60 -5.27 -14.16
N CYS A 104 -4.79 -4.95 -13.17
CA CYS A 104 -5.15 -3.97 -12.14
C CYS A 104 -5.46 -2.60 -12.73
N VAL A 105 -4.64 -2.11 -13.65
CA VAL A 105 -4.88 -0.84 -14.36
C VAL A 105 -6.18 -0.88 -15.13
N LEU A 106 -6.45 -1.95 -15.87
CA LEU A 106 -7.69 -2.12 -16.62
C LEU A 106 -8.90 -2.11 -15.69
N LEU A 107 -8.85 -2.85 -14.58
CA LEU A 107 -9.93 -2.89 -13.59
C LEU A 107 -10.17 -1.53 -12.92
N HIS A 108 -9.12 -0.74 -12.67
CA HIS A 108 -9.27 0.61 -12.12
C HIS A 108 -9.89 1.60 -13.12
N ILE A 109 -9.57 1.48 -14.39
CA ILE A 109 -10.11 2.38 -15.43
C ILE A 109 -11.56 2.02 -15.79
N THR A 110 -11.93 0.74 -15.75
CA THR A 110 -13.24 0.24 -16.17
C THR A 110 -14.42 0.99 -15.54
N PRO A 111 -14.50 1.25 -14.22
CA PRO A 111 -15.60 2.00 -13.62
C PRO A 111 -15.75 3.41 -14.20
N PHE A 112 -14.65 4.10 -14.45
CA PHE A 112 -14.68 5.45 -15.01
C PHE A 112 -15.17 5.43 -16.46
N VAL A 113 -14.76 4.44 -17.24
CA VAL A 113 -15.24 4.25 -18.61
C VAL A 113 -16.75 3.97 -18.61
N ILE A 114 -17.22 3.06 -17.75
CA ILE A 114 -18.64 2.75 -17.63
C ILE A 114 -19.44 4.01 -17.27
N LEU A 115 -19.00 4.78 -16.28
CA LEU A 115 -19.63 6.03 -15.87
C LEU A 115 -19.70 7.04 -17.01
N ALA A 116 -18.66 7.14 -17.84
CA ALA A 116 -18.65 8.03 -19.00
C ALA A 116 -19.73 7.66 -20.06
N PHE A 117 -20.04 6.36 -20.19
CA PHE A 117 -21.09 5.89 -21.14
C PHE A 117 -22.49 5.92 -20.54
N VAL A 118 -22.66 5.70 -19.25
CA VAL A 118 -23.97 5.67 -18.57
C VAL A 118 -24.53 7.08 -18.37
N GLY A 119 -23.69 8.10 -18.46
CA GLY A 119 -24.03 9.50 -18.19
C GLY A 119 -23.54 9.91 -16.82
N TYR A 120 -22.60 10.83 -16.84
CA TYR A 120 -21.95 11.36 -15.65
C TYR A 120 -22.52 12.74 -15.34
N ASP A 121 -23.18 12.87 -14.20
CA ASP A 121 -23.67 14.16 -13.72
C ASP A 121 -22.66 14.78 -12.76
N ILE A 122 -21.90 15.74 -13.31
CA ILE A 122 -20.86 16.48 -12.57
C ILE A 122 -21.49 17.29 -11.43
N ASP A 123 -22.69 17.82 -11.62
CA ASP A 123 -23.35 18.66 -10.63
C ASP A 123 -23.76 17.83 -9.40
N THR A 124 -24.28 16.63 -9.62
CA THR A 124 -24.57 15.68 -8.54
C THR A 124 -23.31 15.29 -7.79
N TRP A 125 -22.18 15.06 -8.50
CA TRP A 125 -20.93 14.67 -7.86
C TRP A 125 -20.29 15.82 -7.07
N THR A 126 -20.27 17.03 -7.62
CA THR A 126 -19.68 18.21 -6.94
C THR A 126 -20.59 18.75 -5.85
N GLY A 127 -21.89 18.57 -5.98
CA GLY A 127 -22.90 18.95 -4.98
C GLY A 127 -23.08 17.93 -3.86
N PHE A 128 -22.42 16.76 -3.94
CA PHE A 128 -22.54 15.73 -2.91
C PHE A 128 -21.91 16.17 -1.59
N THR A 129 -22.74 16.43 -0.60
CA THR A 129 -22.33 16.92 0.73
C THR A 129 -22.17 15.82 1.77
N GLY A 130 -22.22 14.56 1.37
CA GLY A 130 -22.22 13.41 2.27
C GLY A 130 -23.62 12.79 2.39
N GLY A 131 -23.69 11.63 3.03
CA GLY A 131 -24.98 10.96 3.28
C GLY A 131 -25.86 11.76 4.23
N SER A 132 -27.18 11.55 4.12
CA SER A 132 -28.20 12.20 4.94
C SER A 132 -28.07 11.98 6.44
N ASP A 133 -27.21 11.04 6.85
CA ASP A 133 -27.02 10.65 8.25
C ASP A 133 -26.06 11.57 9.05
N ALA A 134 -25.42 12.54 8.38
CA ALA A 134 -24.54 13.51 9.03
C ALA A 134 -24.73 14.93 8.48
N PRO A 135 -25.95 15.50 8.53
CA PRO A 135 -26.22 16.81 7.93
C PRO A 135 -25.47 17.96 8.63
N ASP A 136 -25.04 17.77 9.88
CA ASP A 136 -24.39 18.78 10.71
C ASP A 136 -22.89 18.53 10.96
N ALA A 137 -22.31 17.54 10.30
CA ALA A 137 -20.86 17.30 10.44
C ALA A 137 -20.08 18.50 9.90
N SER A 138 -19.34 19.19 10.77
CA SER A 138 -18.53 20.31 10.34
C SER A 138 -17.51 19.85 9.28
N ARG A 139 -17.23 20.67 8.26
CA ARG A 139 -16.20 20.38 7.23
C ARG A 139 -14.85 20.00 7.84
N LEU A 140 -14.55 20.56 9.01
CA LEU A 140 -13.34 20.25 9.78
C LEU A 140 -13.34 18.80 10.29
N LEU A 141 -14.48 18.32 10.79
CA LEU A 141 -14.63 16.93 11.24
C LEU A 141 -14.48 15.94 10.08
N MET A 142 -15.08 16.23 8.94
CA MET A 142 -14.96 15.41 7.72
C MET A 142 -13.52 15.40 7.19
N LEU A 143 -12.86 16.56 7.18
CA LEU A 143 -11.45 16.66 6.83
C LEU A 143 -10.57 15.88 7.81
N GLY A 144 -10.87 15.96 9.11
CA GLY A 144 -10.17 15.20 10.15
C GLY A 144 -10.32 13.69 9.95
N ALA A 145 -11.54 13.20 9.70
CA ALA A 145 -11.81 11.80 9.43
C ALA A 145 -11.08 11.29 8.17
N ALA A 146 -11.17 12.02 7.06
CA ALA A 146 -10.47 11.69 5.82
C ALA A 146 -8.94 11.70 6.02
N SER A 147 -8.41 12.68 6.76
CA SER A 147 -6.99 12.75 7.09
C SER A 147 -6.56 11.58 7.98
N GLY A 148 -7.39 11.16 8.93
CA GLY A 148 -7.16 10.00 9.78
C GLY A 148 -6.97 8.72 8.98
N VAL A 149 -7.81 8.48 7.97
CA VAL A 149 -7.67 7.34 7.06
C VAL A 149 -6.34 7.41 6.29
N VAL A 150 -5.98 8.57 5.75
CA VAL A 150 -4.71 8.72 5.01
C VAL A 150 -3.51 8.55 5.94
N PHE A 151 -3.57 9.08 7.17
CA PHE A 151 -2.50 8.92 8.16
C PHE A 151 -2.36 7.48 8.67
N SER A 152 -3.42 6.68 8.67
CA SER A 152 -3.31 5.26 9.03
C SER A 152 -2.41 4.49 8.07
N LEU A 153 -2.24 4.96 6.83
CA LEU A 153 -1.39 4.36 5.81
C LEU A 153 0.07 4.88 5.83
N VAL A 154 0.41 5.78 6.77
CA VAL A 154 1.77 6.37 6.84
C VAL A 154 2.86 5.31 7.02
N ALA A 155 2.58 4.26 7.79
CA ALA A 155 3.53 3.18 8.01
C ALA A 155 3.91 2.44 6.72
N GLN A 156 3.03 2.38 5.72
CA GLN A 156 3.30 1.77 4.40
C GLN A 156 4.37 2.55 3.60
N ILE A 157 4.68 3.80 3.96
CA ILE A 157 5.79 4.52 3.34
C ILE A 157 7.12 3.80 3.62
N GLY A 158 7.23 3.10 4.75
CA GLY A 158 8.39 2.28 5.09
C GLY A 158 8.55 1.04 4.22
N GLU A 159 7.45 0.48 3.69
CA GLU A 159 7.48 -0.78 2.92
C GLU A 159 8.30 -0.66 1.62
N GLN A 160 8.32 0.52 1.00
CA GLN A 160 9.12 0.74 -0.21
C GLN A 160 10.62 0.47 0.02
N VAL A 161 11.11 0.62 1.25
CA VAL A 161 12.51 0.35 1.61
C VAL A 161 12.85 -1.11 1.35
N ASP A 162 11.93 -2.02 1.68
CA ASP A 162 12.14 -3.46 1.54
C ASP A 162 12.24 -3.92 0.08
N PHE A 163 11.66 -3.16 -0.84
CA PHE A 163 11.78 -3.41 -2.28
C PHE A 163 12.97 -2.68 -2.89
N LEU A 164 13.17 -1.41 -2.52
CA LEU A 164 14.17 -0.54 -3.13
C LEU A 164 15.61 -0.96 -2.80
N ARG A 165 15.83 -1.62 -1.67
CA ARG A 165 17.15 -2.15 -1.31
C ARG A 165 17.71 -3.19 -2.29
N PHE A 166 16.84 -3.80 -3.11
CA PHE A 166 17.26 -4.77 -4.12
C PHE A 166 17.53 -4.14 -5.49
N LEU A 167 17.40 -2.81 -5.62
CA LEU A 167 17.77 -2.15 -6.85
C LEU A 167 19.28 -2.27 -7.10
N PRO A 168 19.70 -2.51 -8.36
CA PRO A 168 21.11 -2.52 -8.69
C PRO A 168 21.73 -1.15 -8.43
N GLU A 169 22.94 -1.13 -7.92
CA GLU A 169 23.69 0.11 -7.71
C GLU A 169 23.71 0.96 -9.00
N PRO A 170 23.50 2.27 -8.89
CA PRO A 170 23.56 3.13 -10.05
C PRO A 170 24.97 3.07 -10.64
N LYS A 171 25.10 2.56 -11.85
CA LYS A 171 26.39 2.49 -12.55
C LYS A 171 26.99 3.90 -12.61
N THR A 172 28.08 4.10 -11.91
CA THR A 172 28.82 5.37 -11.94
C THR A 172 29.20 5.67 -13.38
N LYS A 173 29.20 6.96 -13.76
CA LYS A 173 29.56 7.39 -15.13
C LYS A 173 30.91 6.86 -15.62
N SER A 174 31.77 6.39 -14.72
CA SER A 174 33.07 5.77 -15.01
C SER A 174 32.95 4.38 -15.68
N ASP A 175 31.86 3.65 -15.44
CA ASP A 175 31.66 2.30 -16.00
C ASP A 175 31.16 2.29 -17.46
N LYS A 176 30.78 3.45 -17.98
CA LYS A 176 30.40 3.60 -19.40
C LYS A 176 31.58 3.76 -20.36
N ARG A 177 32.81 3.66 -19.86
CA ARG A 177 34.05 3.82 -20.64
C ARG A 177 34.89 2.53 -20.77
N LYS A 178 34.35 1.41 -20.41
CA LYS A 178 34.90 0.10 -20.71
C LYS A 178 33.86 -0.67 -21.59
#